data_6b7658f32d9fca0948751a2aa63eece8
#
_entry.id   6b7658f32d9fca0948751a2aa63eece8
#
_cell.length_a   1.000
_cell.length_b   1.000
_cell.length_c   1.000
_cell.angle_alpha   90.00
_cell.angle_beta   90.00
_cell.angle_gamma   90.00
#
_symmetry.space_group_name_H-M   'P 1'
#
loop_
_entity.id
_entity.type
_entity.pdbx_description
1 polymer ?
#
loop_
_entity_poly.entity_id
_entity_poly.type
_entity_poly.pdbx_seq_one_letter_code
_entity_poly.pdbx_strand_id
1 'polypeptide(L)'
;MTDTPGTAGSTGDAGAGAGRDAAAVRDGAIAAFWDWWVAEGADRLDAAFTGGAGFGGGGFGEAGPVDIQAEVGPRIAAIDERLVWGFGTGEPFSRHLLTVTAAGDPQVRHIARRWLDAAPDDGPVWSFTDLRTAEPVSTVTWAGHEIDPAEARVAVEAGRGVVDVRLFHPVFANLAAAGEEGERDVAHVGFMLLQLALGEEDFGLWLRSFAFAAEEPEGAMPLADLPGFIDRLAGACPRWLTLQGLADGKPVMVGTRAPLSPLIGPLFTRHVVVQLLFADVLDDGQAGESSAKALKDFGDDAMATLADDGMVVAAETADGMRLLHFYVDPETDATERLANLVDTWTEGDREIVAAEDPAWERVGHLRA
;
A
#
# COMPACT_ATOMS: atom_id res chain seq x y z
N MET A 1 -32.17 -3.60 -48.98
CA MET A 1 -31.15 -2.67 -48.46
C MET A 1 -30.63 -3.34 -47.21
N THR A 2 -29.50 -4.00 -47.37
CA THR A 2 -28.84 -4.83 -46.37
C THR A 2 -27.84 -3.95 -45.62
N ASP A 3 -28.06 -3.74 -44.32
CA ASP A 3 -27.06 -3.13 -43.46
C ASP A 3 -26.26 -4.22 -42.76
N THR A 4 -24.95 -4.15 -42.94
CA THR A 4 -23.93 -5.04 -42.38
C THR A 4 -23.56 -4.56 -41.00
N PRO A 5 -23.48 -5.41 -39.94
CA PRO A 5 -22.97 -4.98 -38.63
C PRO A 5 -21.45 -4.80 -38.69
N GLY A 6 -21.00 -3.63 -38.26
CA GLY A 6 -19.61 -3.25 -38.13
C GLY A 6 -18.88 -4.11 -37.09
N THR A 7 -17.75 -4.64 -37.48
CA THR A 7 -16.76 -5.31 -36.65
C THR A 7 -16.27 -4.38 -35.56
N ALA A 8 -16.51 -4.73 -34.27
CA ALA A 8 -15.82 -4.15 -33.13
C ALA A 8 -14.34 -4.55 -33.17
N GLY A 9 -13.48 -3.58 -33.41
CA GLY A 9 -12.03 -3.76 -33.48
C GLY A 9 -11.45 -4.04 -32.10
N SER A 10 -10.64 -5.07 -32.04
CA SER A 10 -9.78 -5.48 -30.93
C SER A 10 -8.78 -4.36 -30.56
N THR A 11 -9.07 -3.61 -29.51
CA THR A 11 -8.12 -2.65 -28.88
C THR A 11 -7.35 -3.28 -27.71
N GLY A 12 -7.55 -4.57 -27.43
CA GLY A 12 -6.97 -5.25 -26.26
C GLY A 12 -5.50 -5.68 -26.38
N ASP A 13 -4.99 -5.92 -27.61
CA ASP A 13 -3.69 -6.59 -27.79
C ASP A 13 -2.48 -5.64 -27.79
N ALA A 14 -2.64 -4.38 -28.21
CA ALA A 14 -1.56 -3.40 -28.25
C ALA A 14 -1.14 -2.90 -26.82
N GLY A 15 -2.07 -2.84 -25.88
CA GLY A 15 -1.80 -2.43 -24.50
C GLY A 15 -1.05 -3.49 -23.68
N ALA A 16 -1.38 -4.76 -23.90
CA ALA A 16 -0.74 -5.88 -23.21
C ALA A 16 0.72 -6.11 -23.65
N GLY A 17 1.06 -5.76 -24.90
CA GLY A 17 2.44 -5.79 -25.40
C GLY A 17 3.31 -4.71 -24.76
N ALA A 18 2.84 -3.46 -24.75
CA ALA A 18 3.58 -2.34 -24.20
C ALA A 18 3.83 -2.48 -22.68
N GLY A 19 2.88 -3.05 -21.94
CA GLY A 19 3.04 -3.33 -20.51
C GLY A 19 4.12 -4.38 -20.22
N ARG A 20 4.19 -5.44 -21.02
CA ARG A 20 5.22 -6.49 -20.90
C ARG A 20 6.61 -5.97 -21.22
N ASP A 21 6.75 -5.12 -22.23
CA ASP A 21 8.04 -4.51 -22.60
C ASP A 21 8.53 -3.58 -21.48
N ALA A 22 7.65 -2.78 -20.88
CA ALA A 22 7.97 -1.92 -19.75
C ALA A 22 8.39 -2.72 -18.49
N ALA A 23 7.68 -3.82 -18.20
CA ALA A 23 8.04 -4.72 -17.10
C ALA A 23 9.43 -5.34 -17.31
N ALA A 24 9.73 -5.83 -18.52
CA ALA A 24 11.04 -6.40 -18.83
C ALA A 24 12.20 -5.39 -18.71
N VAL A 25 11.97 -4.12 -19.11
CA VAL A 25 12.96 -3.04 -18.95
C VAL A 25 13.22 -2.76 -17.46
N ARG A 26 12.18 -2.64 -16.66
CA ARG A 26 12.25 -2.44 -15.22
C ARG A 26 12.98 -3.60 -14.53
N ASP A 27 12.60 -4.85 -14.83
CA ASP A 27 13.22 -6.04 -14.22
C ASP A 27 14.70 -6.14 -14.58
N GLY A 28 15.08 -5.76 -15.81
CA GLY A 28 16.47 -5.61 -16.22
C GLY A 28 17.23 -4.56 -15.41
N ALA A 29 16.58 -3.43 -15.09
CA ALA A 29 17.19 -2.39 -14.26
C ALA A 29 17.33 -2.83 -12.79
N ILE A 30 16.33 -3.56 -12.25
CA ILE A 30 16.40 -4.14 -10.90
C ILE A 30 17.56 -5.15 -10.81
N ALA A 31 17.68 -6.06 -11.78
CA ALA A 31 18.77 -7.03 -11.84
C ALA A 31 20.14 -6.33 -11.92
N ALA A 32 20.28 -5.31 -12.79
CA ALA A 32 21.51 -4.53 -12.92
C ALA A 32 21.88 -3.79 -11.63
N PHE A 33 20.90 -3.30 -10.86
CA PHE A 33 21.13 -2.70 -9.54
C PHE A 33 21.73 -3.73 -8.58
N TRP A 34 21.12 -4.92 -8.46
CA TRP A 34 21.59 -5.93 -7.51
C TRP A 34 22.91 -6.59 -7.93
N ASP A 35 23.16 -6.76 -9.24
CA ASP A 35 24.46 -7.20 -9.75
C ASP A 35 25.58 -6.22 -9.35
N TRP A 36 25.36 -4.92 -9.54
CA TRP A 36 26.28 -3.89 -9.09
C TRP A 36 26.46 -3.90 -7.57
N TRP A 37 25.35 -4.02 -6.81
CA TRP A 37 25.37 -4.03 -5.35
C TRP A 37 26.24 -5.14 -4.80
N VAL A 38 26.06 -6.36 -5.30
CA VAL A 38 26.82 -7.55 -4.86
C VAL A 38 28.27 -7.48 -5.31
N ALA A 39 28.55 -6.95 -6.52
CA ALA A 39 29.89 -6.89 -7.07
C ALA A 39 30.81 -5.86 -6.38
N GLU A 40 30.27 -4.69 -6.03
CA GLU A 40 31.08 -3.58 -5.51
C GLU A 40 30.32 -2.58 -4.62
N GLY A 41 28.99 -2.40 -4.80
CA GLY A 41 28.20 -1.36 -4.15
C GLY A 41 28.20 -1.48 -2.64
N ALA A 42 27.94 -2.69 -2.13
CA ALA A 42 27.84 -2.97 -0.70
C ALA A 42 29.15 -2.62 0.06
N ASP A 43 30.29 -3.08 -0.46
CA ASP A 43 31.58 -2.85 0.18
C ASP A 43 32.02 -1.38 0.10
N ARG A 44 31.78 -0.73 -1.05
CA ARG A 44 32.12 0.69 -1.25
C ARG A 44 31.34 1.59 -0.32
N LEU A 45 30.02 1.33 -0.16
CA LEU A 45 29.16 2.14 0.70
C LEU A 45 29.42 1.85 2.18
N ASP A 46 29.66 0.60 2.61
CA ASP A 46 30.05 0.30 3.99
C ASP A 46 31.36 1.03 4.36
N ALA A 47 32.35 1.02 3.46
CA ALA A 47 33.60 1.76 3.68
C ALA A 47 33.38 3.27 3.76
N ALA A 48 32.47 3.85 2.97
CA ALA A 48 32.15 5.27 3.00
C ALA A 48 31.50 5.67 4.34
N PHE A 49 30.53 4.89 4.83
CA PHE A 49 29.84 5.16 6.11
C PHE A 49 30.75 4.93 7.33
N THR A 50 31.59 3.92 7.32
CA THR A 50 32.52 3.62 8.42
C THR A 50 33.73 4.55 8.44
N GLY A 51 34.11 5.14 7.28
CA GLY A 51 35.26 6.05 7.13
C GLY A 51 35.02 7.51 7.53
N GLY A 52 33.83 7.88 8.05
CA GLY A 52 33.55 9.21 8.57
C GLY A 52 32.36 9.95 7.98
N ALA A 53 31.66 9.40 7.00
CA ALA A 53 30.34 9.88 6.57
C ALA A 53 29.27 9.30 7.50
N GLY A 54 29.17 9.80 8.73
CA GLY A 54 28.13 9.35 9.66
C GLY A 54 26.74 9.69 9.16
N PHE A 55 25.72 8.88 9.52
CA PHE A 55 24.30 9.19 9.38
C PHE A 55 23.97 10.45 10.22
N GLY A 56 24.22 11.64 9.69
CA GLY A 56 23.86 12.91 10.32
C GLY A 56 22.60 13.46 9.68
N GLY A 57 21.56 13.58 10.48
CA GLY A 57 20.19 13.94 10.13
C GLY A 57 20.01 14.87 8.93
N GLY A 58 19.21 14.44 7.96
CA GLY A 58 18.47 15.30 7.03
C GLY A 58 19.23 16.08 5.97
N GLY A 59 20.54 15.86 5.77
CA GLY A 59 21.30 16.55 4.73
C GLY A 59 22.40 15.64 4.21
N PHE A 60 22.51 15.50 2.91
CA PHE A 60 23.63 14.88 2.24
C PHE A 60 24.93 15.59 2.69
N GLY A 61 25.69 14.93 3.61
CA GLY A 61 26.90 15.49 4.20
C GLY A 61 27.99 15.71 3.17
N GLU A 62 28.92 16.62 3.51
CA GLU A 62 30.08 16.98 2.70
C GLU A 62 30.84 15.75 2.14
N ALA A 63 31.35 15.90 0.93
CA ALA A 63 32.01 14.89 0.12
C ALA A 63 33.00 14.00 0.90
N GLY A 64 32.52 12.81 1.29
CA GLY A 64 33.37 11.67 1.57
C GLY A 64 34.02 11.15 0.28
N PRO A 65 34.89 10.14 0.37
CA PRO A 65 35.58 9.57 -0.79
C PRO A 65 34.62 8.96 -1.85
N VAL A 66 33.33 8.81 -1.54
CA VAL A 66 32.28 8.27 -2.41
C VAL A 66 31.12 9.26 -2.44
N ASP A 67 30.74 9.71 -3.63
CA ASP A 67 29.49 10.45 -3.85
C ASP A 67 28.32 9.45 -3.92
N ILE A 68 27.68 9.24 -2.78
CA ILE A 68 26.57 8.27 -2.62
C ILE A 68 25.42 8.59 -3.56
N GLN A 69 25.10 9.89 -3.74
CA GLN A 69 24.03 10.32 -4.64
C GLN A 69 24.35 9.97 -6.10
N ALA A 70 25.59 10.16 -6.53
CA ALA A 70 26.03 9.82 -7.89
C ALA A 70 26.11 8.32 -8.12
N GLU A 71 26.37 7.53 -7.07
CA GLU A 71 26.45 6.07 -7.16
C GLU A 71 25.08 5.39 -7.19
N VAL A 72 24.18 5.75 -6.28
CA VAL A 72 22.89 5.07 -6.07
C VAL A 72 21.78 5.71 -6.91
N GLY A 73 21.69 7.05 -6.92
CA GLY A 73 20.58 7.78 -7.53
C GLY A 73 20.28 7.39 -8.98
N PRO A 74 21.26 7.39 -9.90
CA PRO A 74 20.99 7.03 -11.30
C PRO A 74 20.52 5.58 -11.48
N ARG A 75 20.94 4.65 -10.60
CA ARG A 75 20.56 3.25 -10.66
C ARG A 75 19.13 3.03 -10.20
N ILE A 76 18.69 3.73 -9.15
CA ILE A 76 17.29 3.69 -8.69
C ILE A 76 16.39 4.40 -9.71
N ALA A 77 16.80 5.56 -10.24
CA ALA A 77 16.05 6.28 -11.27
C ALA A 77 15.90 5.48 -12.58
N ALA A 78 16.84 4.59 -12.89
CA ALA A 78 16.73 3.68 -14.03
C ALA A 78 15.64 2.61 -13.82
N ILE A 79 15.27 2.28 -12.57
CA ILE A 79 14.15 1.39 -12.25
C ILE A 79 12.84 2.15 -12.40
N ASP A 80 12.68 3.28 -11.67
CA ASP A 80 11.58 4.25 -11.80
C ASP A 80 11.99 5.58 -11.14
N GLU A 81 11.81 6.70 -11.82
CA GLU A 81 12.18 8.04 -11.35
C GLU A 81 11.40 8.50 -10.11
N ARG A 82 10.25 7.90 -9.84
CA ARG A 82 9.37 8.22 -8.70
C ARG A 82 9.78 7.50 -7.42
N LEU A 83 10.67 6.51 -7.49
CA LEU A 83 11.17 5.84 -6.30
C LEU A 83 12.06 6.78 -5.50
N VAL A 84 11.86 6.76 -4.19
CA VAL A 84 12.67 7.49 -3.22
C VAL A 84 13.54 6.48 -2.46
N TRP A 85 14.77 6.85 -2.18
CA TRP A 85 15.69 5.98 -1.48
C TRP A 85 16.44 6.72 -0.37
N GLY A 86 16.96 5.98 0.58
CA GLY A 86 17.74 6.51 1.69
C GLY A 86 18.47 5.42 2.46
N PHE A 87 19.38 5.84 3.32
CA PHE A 87 20.10 4.97 4.23
C PHE A 87 19.75 5.30 5.66
N GLY A 88 19.67 4.27 6.48
CA GLY A 88 19.42 4.35 7.91
C GLY A 88 20.25 3.33 8.68
N THR A 89 20.04 3.27 9.99
CA THR A 89 20.53 2.19 10.81
C THR A 89 19.66 0.95 10.65
N GLY A 90 20.28 -0.21 10.47
CA GLY A 90 19.59 -1.49 10.44
C GLY A 90 19.51 -2.18 11.81
N GLU A 91 19.95 -1.49 12.88
CA GLU A 91 19.91 -2.07 14.23
C GLU A 91 18.50 -2.53 14.64
N PRO A 92 18.40 -3.65 15.36
CA PRO A 92 19.48 -4.48 15.90
C PRO A 92 20.00 -5.59 14.94
N PHE A 93 19.53 -5.64 13.69
CA PHE A 93 19.76 -6.79 12.78
C PHE A 93 20.99 -6.60 11.88
N SER A 94 21.21 -5.39 11.39
CA SER A 94 22.33 -5.04 10.52
C SER A 94 22.94 -3.69 10.91
N ARG A 95 24.11 -3.38 10.34
CA ARG A 95 24.75 -2.07 10.55
C ARG A 95 24.04 -0.96 9.78
N HIS A 96 23.64 -1.25 8.55
CA HIS A 96 23.05 -0.31 7.63
C HIS A 96 21.74 -0.86 7.08
N LEU A 97 20.77 0.04 6.85
CA LEU A 97 19.52 -0.23 6.16
C LEU A 97 19.49 0.60 4.87
N LEU A 98 19.25 -0.05 3.73
CA LEU A 98 18.88 0.64 2.50
C LEU A 98 17.38 0.54 2.31
N THR A 99 16.74 1.69 2.24
CA THR A 99 15.31 1.83 1.95
C THR A 99 15.13 2.30 0.51
N VAL A 100 14.28 1.62 -0.28
CA VAL A 100 13.81 2.11 -1.59
C VAL A 100 12.29 2.02 -1.59
N THR A 101 11.63 3.16 -1.52
CA THR A 101 10.19 3.23 -1.29
C THR A 101 9.46 4.01 -2.38
N ALA A 102 8.16 3.77 -2.49
CA ALA A 102 7.23 4.55 -3.30
C ALA A 102 6.85 5.91 -2.66
N ALA A 103 7.28 6.20 -1.44
CA ALA A 103 6.94 7.42 -0.69
C ALA A 103 5.42 7.72 -0.65
N GLY A 104 4.60 6.67 -0.57
CA GLY A 104 3.13 6.77 -0.54
C GLY A 104 2.45 6.82 -1.92
N ASP A 105 3.20 6.80 -3.04
CA ASP A 105 2.60 6.70 -4.38
C ASP A 105 2.19 5.25 -4.70
N PRO A 106 0.87 4.93 -4.75
CA PRO A 106 0.40 3.58 -5.00
C PRO A 106 0.74 3.09 -6.42
N GLN A 107 1.00 4.02 -7.36
CA GLN A 107 1.32 3.68 -8.75
C GLN A 107 2.68 2.99 -8.92
N VAL A 108 3.59 3.18 -7.98
CA VAL A 108 4.95 2.60 -8.01
C VAL A 108 5.25 1.70 -6.81
N ARG A 109 4.29 1.49 -5.92
CA ARG A 109 4.47 0.63 -4.74
C ARG A 109 4.88 -0.80 -5.11
N HIS A 110 4.30 -1.37 -6.16
CA HIS A 110 4.65 -2.68 -6.68
C HIS A 110 6.08 -2.75 -7.21
N ILE A 111 6.61 -1.64 -7.73
CA ILE A 111 7.99 -1.58 -8.24
C ILE A 111 8.99 -1.64 -7.07
N ALA A 112 8.74 -0.88 -6.00
CA ALA A 112 9.55 -0.95 -4.78
C ALA A 112 9.56 -2.37 -4.18
N ARG A 113 8.39 -3.05 -4.19
CA ARG A 113 8.29 -4.44 -3.73
C ARG A 113 9.11 -5.40 -4.60
N ARG A 114 9.02 -5.32 -5.93
CA ARG A 114 9.80 -6.17 -6.85
C ARG A 114 11.30 -5.94 -6.68
N TRP A 115 11.70 -4.68 -6.41
CA TRP A 115 13.09 -4.39 -6.09
C TRP A 115 13.54 -5.11 -4.82
N LEU A 116 12.72 -5.09 -3.75
CA LEU A 116 13.03 -5.80 -2.50
C LEU A 116 13.02 -7.33 -2.68
N ASP A 117 12.02 -7.87 -3.41
CA ASP A 117 11.90 -9.32 -3.63
C ASP A 117 13.10 -9.90 -4.43
N ALA A 118 13.82 -9.05 -5.18
CA ALA A 118 15.05 -9.41 -5.88
C ALA A 118 16.32 -9.17 -5.06
N ALA A 119 16.21 -8.64 -3.84
CA ALA A 119 17.36 -8.34 -2.98
C ALA A 119 18.11 -9.61 -2.57
N PRO A 120 19.43 -9.53 -2.35
CA PRO A 120 20.14 -10.59 -1.64
C PRO A 120 19.63 -10.73 -0.19
N ASP A 121 19.88 -11.88 0.42
CA ASP A 121 19.54 -12.11 1.81
C ASP A 121 20.14 -11.04 2.73
N ASP A 122 19.40 -10.62 3.74
CA ASP A 122 19.88 -9.72 4.77
C ASP A 122 21.10 -10.30 5.50
N GLY A 123 22.06 -9.42 5.77
CA GLY A 123 23.30 -9.77 6.45
C GLY A 123 23.62 -8.83 7.60
N PRO A 124 24.71 -9.09 8.34
CA PRO A 124 25.08 -8.26 9.51
C PRO A 124 25.54 -6.84 9.13
N VAL A 125 25.85 -6.60 7.85
CA VAL A 125 26.27 -5.29 7.34
C VAL A 125 25.08 -4.56 6.74
N TRP A 126 24.29 -5.23 5.90
CA TRP A 126 23.18 -4.64 5.16
C TRP A 126 21.87 -5.38 5.37
N SER A 127 20.78 -4.62 5.51
CA SER A 127 19.41 -5.06 5.32
C SER A 127 18.69 -4.11 4.37
N PHE A 128 17.53 -4.56 3.85
CA PHE A 128 16.80 -3.86 2.80
C PHE A 128 15.32 -3.75 3.16
N THR A 129 14.68 -2.66 2.73
CA THR A 129 13.24 -2.49 2.91
C THR A 129 12.65 -1.65 1.78
N ASP A 130 11.40 -1.89 1.46
CA ASP A 130 10.62 -1.14 0.48
C ASP A 130 9.62 -0.16 1.12
N LEU A 131 9.69 0.00 2.45
CA LEU A 131 8.90 0.94 3.23
C LEU A 131 9.81 1.64 4.24
N ARG A 132 9.60 2.95 4.42
CA ARG A 132 10.29 3.68 5.47
C ARG A 132 9.80 3.20 6.84
N THR A 133 10.72 2.78 7.68
CA THR A 133 10.44 2.37 9.06
C THR A 133 10.17 3.59 9.95
N ALA A 134 9.43 3.38 11.04
CA ALA A 134 9.34 4.39 12.09
C ALA A 134 10.72 4.72 12.64
N GLU A 135 11.00 5.99 12.85
CA GLU A 135 12.27 6.46 13.37
C GLU A 135 12.07 7.15 14.74
N PRO A 136 13.05 7.05 15.66
CA PRO A 136 13.02 7.85 16.87
C PRO A 136 12.95 9.33 16.49
N VAL A 137 11.88 9.98 16.90
CA VAL A 137 11.61 11.36 16.47
C VAL A 137 12.55 12.31 17.20
N SER A 138 13.53 12.85 16.49
CA SER A 138 14.40 13.92 16.98
C SER A 138 13.85 15.29 16.57
N THR A 139 14.24 16.31 17.30
CA THR A 139 13.91 17.70 16.96
C THR A 139 14.39 18.03 15.54
N VAL A 140 13.51 18.61 14.73
CA VAL A 140 13.79 19.04 13.34
C VAL A 140 13.58 20.55 13.23
N THR A 141 14.23 21.18 12.23
CA THR A 141 14.00 22.59 11.91
C THR A 141 13.27 22.71 10.59
N TRP A 142 12.14 23.40 10.55
CA TRP A 142 11.36 23.68 9.34
C TRP A 142 10.89 25.14 9.33
N ALA A 143 11.02 25.81 8.18
CA ALA A 143 10.63 27.22 7.99
C ALA A 143 11.14 28.16 9.11
N GLY A 144 12.34 27.89 9.66
CA GLY A 144 12.94 28.66 10.76
C GLY A 144 12.40 28.35 12.15
N HIS A 145 11.52 27.38 12.29
CA HIS A 145 10.98 26.92 13.55
C HIS A 145 11.63 25.59 13.97
N GLU A 146 11.93 25.48 15.27
CA GLU A 146 12.32 24.21 15.89
C GLU A 146 11.05 23.44 16.23
N ILE A 147 11.00 22.17 15.84
CA ILE A 147 9.86 21.29 16.02
C ILE A 147 10.31 20.10 16.88
N ASP A 148 9.88 20.11 18.14
CA ASP A 148 10.12 19.00 19.06
C ASP A 148 8.93 18.05 19.04
N PRO A 149 9.08 16.84 18.49
CA PRO A 149 8.01 15.85 18.45
C PRO A 149 7.43 15.47 19.81
N ALA A 150 8.17 15.68 20.90
CA ALA A 150 7.68 15.44 22.25
C ALA A 150 6.53 16.40 22.65
N GLU A 151 6.41 17.56 21.98
CA GLU A 151 5.31 18.50 22.16
C GLU A 151 4.06 18.12 21.34
N ALA A 152 4.19 17.19 20.40
CA ALA A 152 3.06 16.75 19.57
C ALA A 152 2.03 15.95 20.38
N ARG A 153 0.76 16.20 20.11
CA ARG A 153 -0.39 15.53 20.74
C ARG A 153 -1.31 15.03 19.66
N VAL A 154 -1.90 13.85 19.89
CA VAL A 154 -2.76 13.20 18.92
C VAL A 154 -4.04 12.69 19.58
N ALA A 155 -5.19 13.08 19.04
CA ALA A 155 -6.47 12.47 19.34
C ALA A 155 -6.79 11.42 18.28
N VAL A 156 -7.25 10.25 18.71
CA VAL A 156 -7.51 9.09 17.86
C VAL A 156 -8.97 8.67 18.00
N GLU A 157 -9.64 8.55 16.87
CA GLU A 157 -10.98 7.95 16.79
C GLU A 157 -10.86 6.60 16.05
N ALA A 158 -11.06 5.51 16.80
CA ALA A 158 -10.95 4.17 16.26
C ALA A 158 -12.26 3.75 15.58
N GLY A 159 -12.17 3.39 14.29
CA GLY A 159 -13.21 2.73 13.53
C GLY A 159 -13.05 1.21 13.53
N ARG A 160 -13.70 0.55 12.57
CA ARG A 160 -13.59 -0.91 12.38
C ARG A 160 -12.34 -1.27 11.57
N GLY A 161 -11.21 -1.39 12.26
CA GLY A 161 -9.93 -1.72 11.62
C GLY A 161 -9.20 -0.57 10.95
N VAL A 162 -9.59 0.68 11.26
CA VAL A 162 -8.91 1.91 10.83
C VAL A 162 -9.03 2.98 11.91
N VAL A 163 -8.22 4.01 11.80
CA VAL A 163 -8.24 5.16 12.72
C VAL A 163 -8.28 6.49 11.96
N ASP A 164 -8.99 7.44 12.54
CA ASP A 164 -8.91 8.86 12.17
C ASP A 164 -8.08 9.58 13.23
N VAL A 165 -7.16 10.43 12.79
CA VAL A 165 -6.18 11.08 13.65
C VAL A 165 -6.31 12.59 13.54
N ARG A 166 -6.33 13.29 14.69
CA ARG A 166 -6.15 14.74 14.76
C ARG A 166 -4.87 15.05 15.50
N LEU A 167 -3.88 15.53 14.75
CA LEU A 167 -2.57 15.88 15.27
C LEU A 167 -2.53 17.38 15.62
N PHE A 168 -1.99 17.68 16.77
CA PHE A 168 -1.67 19.02 17.25
C PHE A 168 -0.17 19.14 17.53
N HIS A 169 0.38 20.30 17.22
CA HIS A 169 1.69 20.73 17.69
C HIS A 169 1.66 22.24 17.91
N PRO A 170 2.31 22.79 18.98
CA PRO A 170 2.29 24.23 19.26
C PRO A 170 2.77 25.11 18.10
N VAL A 171 3.68 24.60 17.27
CA VAL A 171 4.21 25.31 16.10
C VAL A 171 3.15 25.58 15.02
N PHE A 172 2.07 24.79 14.94
CA PHE A 172 1.07 24.91 13.88
C PHE A 172 0.41 26.27 13.84
N ALA A 173 0.13 26.87 15.00
CA ALA A 173 -0.43 28.23 15.07
C ALA A 173 0.54 29.27 14.50
N ASN A 174 1.85 29.11 14.73
CA ASN A 174 2.86 30.01 14.22
C ASN A 174 3.04 29.86 12.68
N LEU A 175 3.09 28.63 12.20
CA LEU A 175 3.18 28.35 10.76
C LEU A 175 1.95 28.88 10.02
N ALA A 176 0.75 28.57 10.49
CA ALA A 176 -0.51 28.99 9.87
C ALA A 176 -0.66 30.51 9.76
N ALA A 177 0.02 31.29 10.60
CA ALA A 177 0.01 32.75 10.54
C ALA A 177 0.58 33.33 9.22
N ALA A 178 1.33 32.52 8.43
CA ALA A 178 1.82 32.89 7.11
C ALA A 178 0.76 32.70 5.98
N GLY A 179 -0.50 32.41 6.32
CA GLY A 179 -1.58 32.20 5.34
C GLY A 179 -1.47 30.88 4.58
N GLU A 180 -1.80 30.85 3.30
CA GLU A 180 -1.84 29.62 2.47
C GLU A 180 -0.49 28.86 2.42
N GLU A 181 0.65 29.57 2.46
CA GLU A 181 1.96 28.95 2.55
C GLU A 181 2.14 28.26 3.91
N GLY A 182 1.75 28.94 5.00
CA GLY A 182 1.80 28.41 6.34
C GLY A 182 0.88 27.19 6.55
N GLU A 183 -0.28 27.16 5.90
CA GLU A 183 -1.16 25.98 5.92
C GLU A 183 -0.52 24.76 5.23
N ARG A 184 0.25 24.98 4.15
CA ARG A 184 1.04 23.91 3.51
C ARG A 184 2.18 23.43 4.41
N ASP A 185 2.84 24.36 5.11
CA ASP A 185 3.87 24.00 6.09
C ASP A 185 3.30 23.18 7.26
N VAL A 186 2.13 23.55 7.78
CA VAL A 186 1.42 22.74 8.79
C VAL A 186 1.14 21.34 8.27
N ALA A 187 0.63 21.22 7.05
CA ALA A 187 0.35 19.93 6.43
C ALA A 187 1.62 19.09 6.26
N HIS A 188 2.71 19.71 5.79
CA HIS A 188 3.99 19.03 5.60
C HIS A 188 4.59 18.54 6.92
N VAL A 189 4.67 19.43 7.92
CA VAL A 189 5.21 19.10 9.26
C VAL A 189 4.36 18.03 9.94
N GLY A 190 3.04 18.17 9.89
CA GLY A 190 2.14 17.21 10.51
C GLY A 190 2.23 15.81 9.85
N PHE A 191 2.28 15.76 8.52
CA PHE A 191 2.48 14.51 7.79
C PHE A 191 3.83 13.87 8.13
N MET A 192 4.91 14.67 8.15
CA MET A 192 6.25 14.22 8.55
C MET A 192 6.25 13.61 9.95
N LEU A 193 5.65 14.28 10.94
CA LEU A 193 5.58 13.80 12.31
C LEU A 193 4.84 12.46 12.43
N LEU A 194 3.70 12.30 11.71
CA LEU A 194 2.96 11.04 11.69
C LEU A 194 3.76 9.91 11.01
N GLN A 195 4.44 10.20 9.90
CA GLN A 195 5.27 9.20 9.21
C GLN A 195 6.50 8.80 10.02
N LEU A 196 7.15 9.74 10.69
CA LEU A 196 8.26 9.41 11.59
C LEU A 196 7.81 8.52 12.76
N ALA A 197 6.62 8.79 13.31
CA ALA A 197 6.09 8.02 14.43
C ALA A 197 5.65 6.61 14.04
N LEU A 198 5.02 6.43 12.87
CA LEU A 198 4.37 5.18 12.46
C LEU A 198 5.17 4.41 11.39
N GLY A 199 6.05 5.08 10.64
CA GLY A 199 6.57 4.53 9.40
C GLY A 199 5.51 4.51 8.30
N GLU A 200 5.88 4.06 7.11
CA GLU A 200 4.96 4.00 5.96
C GLU A 200 3.95 2.87 6.08
N GLU A 201 4.32 1.75 6.70
CA GLU A 201 3.45 0.58 6.82
C GLU A 201 2.25 0.86 7.71
N ASP A 202 2.47 1.20 8.97
CA ASP A 202 1.38 1.46 9.91
C ASP A 202 0.55 2.68 9.52
N PHE A 203 1.21 3.72 8.98
CA PHE A 203 0.53 4.88 8.42
C PHE A 203 -0.44 4.46 7.30
N GLY A 204 0.00 3.67 6.34
CA GLY A 204 -0.81 3.29 5.18
C GLY A 204 -1.81 2.16 5.43
N LEU A 205 -1.56 1.30 6.43
CA LEU A 205 -2.48 0.23 6.82
C LEU A 205 -3.64 0.74 7.67
N TRP A 206 -3.35 1.59 8.68
CA TRP A 206 -4.28 1.86 9.75
C TRP A 206 -4.91 3.25 9.72
N LEU A 207 -4.24 4.28 9.13
CA LEU A 207 -4.82 5.61 9.06
C LEU A 207 -5.78 5.72 7.88
N ARG A 208 -7.06 5.99 8.18
CA ARG A 208 -8.09 6.31 7.17
C ARG A 208 -8.04 7.78 6.81
N SER A 209 -7.94 8.63 7.82
CA SER A 209 -7.83 10.07 7.64
C SER A 209 -6.99 10.71 8.74
N PHE A 210 -6.42 11.87 8.42
CA PHE A 210 -5.74 12.70 9.41
C PHE A 210 -6.06 14.17 9.16
N ALA A 211 -6.06 14.93 10.23
CA ALA A 211 -6.24 16.39 10.22
C ALA A 211 -5.28 17.04 11.21
N PHE A 212 -4.97 18.31 10.99
CA PHE A 212 -4.11 19.11 11.84
C PHE A 212 -4.94 20.10 12.62
N ALA A 213 -4.75 20.13 13.95
CA ALA A 213 -5.52 20.96 14.87
C ALA A 213 -4.71 22.19 15.28
N ALA A 214 -5.36 23.35 15.29
CA ALA A 214 -4.75 24.60 15.78
C ALA A 214 -4.68 24.66 17.32
N GLU A 215 -5.53 23.90 18.00
CA GLU A 215 -5.59 23.78 19.46
C GLU A 215 -5.51 22.30 19.85
N GLU A 216 -4.98 22.00 21.03
CA GLU A 216 -4.87 20.63 21.53
C GLU A 216 -6.26 19.99 21.65
N PRO A 217 -6.53 18.86 20.96
CA PRO A 217 -7.82 18.19 21.04
C PRO A 217 -8.06 17.59 22.43
N GLU A 218 -9.32 17.57 22.85
CA GLU A 218 -9.71 16.91 24.11
C GLU A 218 -9.35 15.41 24.06
N GLY A 219 -8.77 14.91 25.13
CA GLY A 219 -8.37 13.51 25.26
C GLY A 219 -7.15 13.11 24.40
N ALA A 220 -6.41 14.08 23.87
CA ALA A 220 -5.20 13.80 23.12
C ALA A 220 -4.12 13.15 24.00
N MET A 221 -3.38 12.23 23.39
CA MET A 221 -2.21 11.55 23.99
C MET A 221 -0.92 12.04 23.34
N PRO A 222 0.26 11.82 23.93
CA PRO A 222 1.53 12.07 23.28
C PRO A 222 1.63 11.33 21.94
N LEU A 223 2.22 11.96 20.91
CA LEU A 223 2.44 11.30 19.61
C LEU A 223 3.26 10.01 19.76
N ALA A 224 4.20 9.98 20.70
CA ALA A 224 5.02 8.79 20.98
C ALA A 224 4.23 7.55 21.42
N ASP A 225 2.99 7.72 21.90
CA ASP A 225 2.11 6.62 22.32
C ASP A 225 1.26 6.05 21.16
N LEU A 226 1.24 6.76 20.01
CA LEU A 226 0.44 6.37 18.85
C LEU A 226 0.84 4.98 18.28
N PRO A 227 2.13 4.64 18.10
CA PRO A 227 2.52 3.30 17.63
C PRO A 227 1.96 2.20 18.53
N GLY A 228 2.13 2.31 19.84
CA GLY A 228 1.58 1.35 20.79
C GLY A 228 0.04 1.27 20.80
N PHE A 229 -0.65 2.35 20.42
CA PHE A 229 -2.10 2.31 20.19
C PHE A 229 -2.43 1.50 18.95
N ILE A 230 -1.73 1.73 17.82
CA ILE A 230 -1.89 0.99 16.56
C ILE A 230 -1.60 -0.49 16.77
N ASP A 231 -0.52 -0.86 17.47
CA ASP A 231 -0.19 -2.27 17.77
C ASP A 231 -1.33 -2.99 18.49
N ARG A 232 -1.95 -2.34 19.49
CA ARG A 232 -3.10 -2.91 20.20
C ARG A 232 -4.32 -3.06 19.30
N LEU A 233 -4.58 -2.08 18.43
CA LEU A 233 -5.67 -2.14 17.46
C LEU A 233 -5.42 -3.29 16.47
N ALA A 234 -4.22 -3.39 15.92
CA ALA A 234 -3.82 -4.43 14.99
C ALA A 234 -3.97 -5.83 15.59
N GLY A 235 -3.53 -6.00 16.84
CA GLY A 235 -3.67 -7.26 17.57
C GLY A 235 -5.11 -7.66 17.91
N ALA A 236 -6.02 -6.69 17.98
CA ALA A 236 -7.45 -6.89 18.24
C ALA A 236 -8.32 -6.98 16.98
N CYS A 237 -7.80 -6.47 15.84
CA CYS A 237 -8.56 -6.40 14.60
C CYS A 237 -8.72 -7.80 13.97
N PRO A 238 -9.95 -8.26 13.69
CA PRO A 238 -10.13 -9.50 12.95
C PRO A 238 -9.70 -9.31 11.50
N ARG A 239 -9.15 -10.36 10.90
CA ARG A 239 -8.72 -10.31 9.48
C ARG A 239 -9.86 -10.06 8.49
N TRP A 240 -11.09 -10.36 8.89
CA TRP A 240 -12.30 -10.15 8.12
C TRP A 240 -13.37 -9.50 8.98
N LEU A 241 -14.01 -8.49 8.42
CA LEU A 241 -15.18 -7.82 8.98
C LEU A 241 -16.42 -8.22 8.21
N THR A 242 -17.53 -8.36 8.91
CA THR A 242 -18.85 -8.49 8.31
C THR A 242 -19.61 -7.21 8.54
N LEU A 243 -20.05 -6.57 7.46
CA LEU A 243 -20.84 -5.36 7.45
C LEU A 243 -22.23 -5.70 6.90
N GLN A 244 -23.25 -4.99 7.38
CA GLN A 244 -24.60 -5.08 6.86
C GLN A 244 -25.10 -3.68 6.54
N GLY A 245 -25.80 -3.56 5.43
CA GLY A 245 -26.33 -2.30 4.94
C GLY A 245 -27.58 -2.51 4.10
N LEU A 246 -28.03 -1.44 3.46
CA LEU A 246 -29.09 -1.45 2.48
C LEU A 246 -28.59 -0.82 1.19
N ALA A 247 -28.81 -1.47 0.06
CA ALA A 247 -28.68 -0.89 -1.27
C ALA A 247 -30.06 -0.91 -1.94
N ASP A 248 -30.55 0.24 -2.33
CA ASP A 248 -31.90 0.41 -2.92
C ASP A 248 -33.04 -0.20 -2.07
N GLY A 249 -32.86 -0.15 -0.73
CA GLY A 249 -33.85 -0.68 0.23
C GLY A 249 -33.76 -2.20 0.44
N LYS A 250 -32.83 -2.90 -0.20
CA LYS A 250 -32.59 -4.35 -0.02
C LYS A 250 -31.37 -4.59 0.88
N PRO A 251 -31.41 -5.65 1.71
CA PRO A 251 -30.27 -6.00 2.54
C PRO A 251 -29.03 -6.36 1.71
N VAL A 252 -27.88 -5.80 2.10
CA VAL A 252 -26.58 -6.15 1.56
C VAL A 252 -25.71 -6.67 2.71
N MET A 253 -25.10 -7.83 2.50
CA MET A 253 -24.07 -8.36 3.37
C MET A 253 -22.71 -8.19 2.69
N VAL A 254 -21.74 -7.61 3.41
CA VAL A 254 -20.39 -7.41 2.94
C VAL A 254 -19.40 -8.10 3.89
N GLY A 255 -18.59 -8.99 3.34
CA GLY A 255 -17.37 -9.43 3.98
C GLY A 255 -16.19 -8.64 3.41
N THR A 256 -15.36 -8.03 4.23
CA THR A 256 -14.18 -7.29 3.78
C THR A 256 -12.96 -7.58 4.64
N ARG A 257 -11.77 -7.54 4.06
CA ARG A 257 -10.52 -7.62 4.82
C ARG A 257 -10.35 -6.39 5.71
N ALA A 258 -9.67 -6.58 6.83
CA ALA A 258 -9.25 -5.50 7.71
C ALA A 258 -7.80 -5.72 8.17
N PRO A 259 -6.90 -4.76 7.94
CA PRO A 259 -7.13 -3.53 7.16
C PRO A 259 -7.32 -3.81 5.67
N LEU A 260 -8.07 -2.95 4.98
CA LEU A 260 -8.23 -3.00 3.53
C LEU A 260 -7.31 -1.93 2.90
N SER A 261 -6.11 -2.34 2.51
CA SER A 261 -5.08 -1.44 1.97
C SER A 261 -4.23 -2.16 0.91
N PRO A 262 -3.75 -1.45 -0.13
CA PRO A 262 -2.80 -2.00 -1.11
C PRO A 262 -1.52 -2.55 -0.48
N LEU A 263 -1.17 -2.10 0.72
CA LEU A 263 0.04 -2.56 1.43
C LEU A 263 -0.02 -4.03 1.85
N ILE A 264 -1.22 -4.64 1.96
CA ILE A 264 -1.34 -6.08 2.27
C ILE A 264 -1.06 -6.98 1.06
N GLY A 265 -1.00 -6.42 -0.14
CA GLY A 265 -0.69 -7.11 -1.39
C GLY A 265 -0.06 -6.15 -2.40
N PRO A 266 1.17 -5.67 -2.14
CA PRO A 266 1.77 -4.59 -2.93
C PRO A 266 2.01 -4.92 -4.40
N LEU A 267 2.10 -6.20 -4.78
CA LEU A 267 2.19 -6.64 -6.17
C LEU A 267 0.83 -6.69 -6.87
N PHE A 268 -0.27 -6.69 -6.12
CA PHE A 268 -1.62 -6.92 -6.66
C PHE A 268 -2.26 -5.60 -7.07
N THR A 269 -1.92 -5.13 -8.27
CA THR A 269 -2.37 -3.84 -8.81
C THR A 269 -3.57 -3.95 -9.73
N ARG A 270 -4.01 -5.17 -10.07
CA ARG A 270 -5.18 -5.38 -10.92
C ARG A 270 -6.36 -5.86 -10.11
N HIS A 271 -7.43 -5.05 -10.10
CA HIS A 271 -8.72 -5.43 -9.56
C HIS A 271 -9.45 -6.36 -10.53
N VAL A 272 -9.95 -7.49 -10.02
CA VAL A 272 -10.80 -8.42 -10.75
C VAL A 272 -12.08 -8.60 -9.94
N VAL A 273 -13.20 -8.21 -10.52
CA VAL A 273 -14.51 -8.46 -9.93
C VAL A 273 -15.18 -9.63 -10.63
N VAL A 274 -15.63 -10.59 -9.84
CA VAL A 274 -16.42 -11.75 -10.32
C VAL A 274 -17.83 -11.59 -9.78
N GLN A 275 -18.79 -11.55 -10.69
CA GLN A 275 -20.21 -11.57 -10.39
C GLN A 275 -20.77 -12.96 -10.61
N LEU A 276 -21.48 -13.49 -9.60
CA LEU A 276 -22.14 -14.79 -9.66
C LEU A 276 -23.61 -14.63 -9.25
N LEU A 277 -24.54 -14.97 -10.13
CA LEU A 277 -25.94 -15.19 -9.76
C LEU A 277 -26.08 -16.59 -9.18
N PHE A 278 -26.95 -16.76 -8.20
CA PHE A 278 -27.18 -18.05 -7.56
C PHE A 278 -28.68 -18.40 -7.49
N ALA A 279 -29.01 -19.67 -7.42
CA ALA A 279 -30.35 -20.18 -7.63
C ALA A 279 -31.21 -20.26 -6.34
N ASP A 280 -30.59 -20.62 -5.21
CA ASP A 280 -31.28 -20.75 -3.91
C ASP A 280 -31.21 -19.41 -3.19
N VAL A 281 -32.26 -18.58 -3.39
CA VAL A 281 -32.37 -17.20 -2.90
C VAL A 281 -33.44 -17.11 -1.83
N LEU A 282 -33.06 -16.61 -0.65
CA LEU A 282 -33.98 -16.33 0.45
C LEU A 282 -34.82 -15.05 0.19
N ASP A 283 -35.89 -14.87 0.96
CA ASP A 283 -36.80 -13.72 0.83
C ASP A 283 -36.08 -12.35 0.99
N ASP A 284 -34.97 -12.32 1.72
CA ASP A 284 -34.14 -11.13 1.90
C ASP A 284 -33.05 -10.97 0.83
N GLY A 285 -33.02 -11.81 -0.18
CA GLY A 285 -32.05 -11.78 -1.28
C GLY A 285 -30.71 -12.44 -0.96
N GLN A 286 -30.55 -13.00 0.23
CA GLN A 286 -29.34 -13.74 0.61
C GLN A 286 -29.37 -15.19 0.09
N ALA A 287 -28.18 -15.83 0.06
CA ALA A 287 -28.08 -17.21 -0.40
C ALA A 287 -28.69 -18.19 0.61
N GLY A 288 -29.56 -19.08 0.13
CA GLY A 288 -30.01 -20.25 0.88
C GLY A 288 -28.88 -21.27 1.04
N GLU A 289 -29.18 -22.36 1.75
CA GLU A 289 -28.15 -23.33 2.19
C GLU A 289 -27.33 -23.92 1.02
N SER A 290 -27.98 -24.29 -0.08
CA SER A 290 -27.31 -24.91 -1.23
C SER A 290 -26.41 -23.92 -1.95
N SER A 291 -26.89 -22.71 -2.24
CA SER A 291 -26.09 -21.69 -2.91
C SER A 291 -25.01 -21.10 -1.99
N ALA A 292 -25.26 -21.00 -0.67
CA ALA A 292 -24.23 -20.58 0.28
C ALA A 292 -23.04 -21.55 0.28
N LYS A 293 -23.33 -22.86 0.17
CA LYS A 293 -22.29 -23.89 0.06
C LYS A 293 -21.53 -23.75 -1.27
N ALA A 294 -22.22 -23.64 -2.39
CA ALA A 294 -21.61 -23.50 -3.72
C ALA A 294 -20.73 -22.24 -3.81
N LEU A 295 -21.21 -21.10 -3.28
CA LEU A 295 -20.45 -19.86 -3.23
C LEU A 295 -19.19 -19.96 -2.36
N LYS A 296 -19.28 -20.72 -1.25
CA LYS A 296 -18.13 -20.97 -0.40
C LYS A 296 -17.11 -21.85 -1.13
N ASP A 297 -17.55 -22.96 -1.73
CA ASP A 297 -16.68 -23.88 -2.46
C ASP A 297 -15.98 -23.13 -3.62
N PHE A 298 -16.70 -22.30 -4.38
CA PHE A 298 -16.11 -21.43 -5.41
C PHE A 298 -15.06 -20.50 -4.84
N GLY A 299 -15.32 -19.86 -3.69
CA GLY A 299 -14.36 -18.96 -3.03
C GLY A 299 -13.08 -19.69 -2.62
N ASP A 300 -13.20 -20.91 -2.09
CA ASP A 300 -12.05 -21.74 -1.71
C ASP A 300 -11.24 -22.15 -2.96
N ASP A 301 -11.92 -22.57 -4.04
CA ASP A 301 -11.30 -22.92 -5.32
C ASP A 301 -10.61 -21.70 -5.96
N ALA A 302 -11.20 -20.51 -5.88
CA ALA A 302 -10.61 -19.27 -6.38
C ALA A 302 -9.31 -18.93 -5.65
N MET A 303 -9.29 -19.06 -4.32
CA MET A 303 -8.08 -18.84 -3.54
C MET A 303 -7.00 -19.88 -3.85
N ALA A 304 -7.37 -21.14 -4.01
CA ALA A 304 -6.43 -22.20 -4.41
C ALA A 304 -5.87 -21.96 -5.84
N THR A 305 -6.72 -21.44 -6.75
CA THR A 305 -6.35 -21.12 -8.14
C THR A 305 -5.38 -19.94 -8.21
N LEU A 306 -5.56 -18.92 -7.36
CA LEU A 306 -4.69 -17.75 -7.31
C LEU A 306 -3.34 -18.05 -6.64
N ALA A 307 -3.34 -18.92 -5.62
CA ALA A 307 -2.16 -19.16 -4.76
C ALA A 307 -1.54 -17.85 -4.27
N ASP A 308 -0.27 -17.60 -4.61
CA ASP A 308 0.48 -16.39 -4.20
C ASP A 308 0.34 -15.23 -5.21
N ASP A 309 -0.40 -15.41 -6.32
CA ASP A 309 -0.53 -14.40 -7.37
C ASP A 309 -1.72 -13.44 -7.17
N GLY A 310 -2.45 -13.58 -6.07
CA GLY A 310 -3.57 -12.71 -5.77
C GLY A 310 -4.32 -13.08 -4.50
N MET A 311 -5.31 -12.27 -4.17
CA MET A 311 -6.17 -12.49 -3.00
C MET A 311 -7.58 -11.99 -3.21
N VAL A 312 -8.55 -12.61 -2.51
CA VAL A 312 -9.86 -12.01 -2.32
C VAL A 312 -9.76 -10.97 -1.20
N VAL A 313 -10.34 -9.79 -1.44
CA VAL A 313 -10.33 -8.69 -0.46
C VAL A 313 -11.69 -8.36 0.08
N ALA A 314 -12.75 -8.60 -0.70
CA ALA A 314 -14.12 -8.41 -0.25
C ALA A 314 -15.10 -9.30 -1.02
N ALA A 315 -16.27 -9.51 -0.42
CA ALA A 315 -17.42 -10.17 -1.02
C ALA A 315 -18.69 -9.43 -0.64
N GLU A 316 -19.53 -9.09 -1.63
CA GLU A 316 -20.83 -8.45 -1.42
C GLU A 316 -21.92 -9.41 -1.86
N THR A 317 -22.98 -9.52 -1.07
CA THR A 317 -24.14 -10.37 -1.40
C THR A 317 -25.42 -9.57 -1.24
N ALA A 318 -26.19 -9.52 -2.32
CA ALA A 318 -27.49 -8.87 -2.35
C ALA A 318 -28.35 -9.44 -3.49
N ASP A 319 -29.65 -9.55 -3.29
CA ASP A 319 -30.65 -9.80 -4.34
C ASP A 319 -30.33 -10.99 -5.28
N GLY A 320 -29.87 -12.11 -4.72
CA GLY A 320 -29.55 -13.32 -5.51
C GLY A 320 -28.21 -13.25 -6.26
N MET A 321 -27.35 -12.29 -5.92
CA MET A 321 -26.07 -12.06 -6.56
C MET A 321 -24.94 -11.96 -5.53
N ARG A 322 -23.75 -12.49 -5.87
CA ARG A 322 -22.50 -12.31 -5.16
C ARG A 322 -21.50 -11.60 -6.06
N LEU A 323 -20.90 -10.53 -5.54
CA LEU A 323 -19.68 -9.93 -6.09
C LEU A 323 -18.49 -10.38 -5.25
N LEU A 324 -17.46 -10.87 -5.89
CA LEU A 324 -16.17 -11.19 -5.27
C LEU A 324 -15.12 -10.24 -5.85
N HIS A 325 -14.44 -9.51 -4.95
CA HIS A 325 -13.40 -8.58 -5.32
C HIS A 325 -12.04 -9.22 -5.05
N PHE A 326 -11.31 -9.45 -6.12
CA PHE A 326 -9.93 -9.93 -6.08
C PHE A 326 -8.97 -8.83 -6.49
N TYR A 327 -7.78 -8.87 -5.93
CA TYR A 327 -6.62 -8.17 -6.48
C TYR A 327 -5.55 -9.20 -6.82
N VAL A 328 -4.98 -9.05 -8.02
CA VAL A 328 -4.01 -10.00 -8.57
C VAL A 328 -2.79 -9.29 -9.11
N ASP A 329 -1.68 -10.01 -9.21
CA ASP A 329 -0.48 -9.55 -9.92
C ASP A 329 -0.76 -9.55 -11.43
N PRO A 330 -0.73 -8.39 -12.11
CA PRO A 330 -1.00 -8.29 -13.55
C PRO A 330 0.08 -8.93 -14.42
N GLU A 331 1.23 -9.27 -13.85
CA GLU A 331 2.36 -9.87 -14.57
C GLU A 331 2.29 -11.41 -14.61
N THR A 332 1.30 -12.00 -13.90
CA THR A 332 1.02 -13.42 -13.90
C THR A 332 -0.21 -13.76 -14.76
N ASP A 333 -0.51 -15.05 -14.88
CA ASP A 333 -1.73 -15.55 -15.54
C ASP A 333 -2.95 -15.62 -14.60
N ALA A 334 -2.87 -15.03 -13.42
CA ALA A 334 -3.91 -15.10 -12.38
C ALA A 334 -5.30 -14.70 -12.88
N THR A 335 -5.40 -13.63 -13.70
CA THR A 335 -6.67 -13.20 -14.30
C THR A 335 -7.27 -14.26 -15.22
N GLU A 336 -6.44 -14.94 -16.04
CA GLU A 336 -6.88 -16.01 -16.95
C GLU A 336 -7.31 -17.26 -16.17
N ARG A 337 -6.55 -17.63 -15.14
CA ARG A 337 -6.93 -18.75 -14.23
C ARG A 337 -8.26 -18.51 -13.55
N LEU A 338 -8.52 -17.28 -13.05
CA LEU A 338 -9.82 -16.90 -12.49
C LEU A 338 -10.94 -16.97 -13.55
N ALA A 339 -10.71 -16.48 -14.77
CA ALA A 339 -11.70 -16.53 -15.83
C ALA A 339 -12.10 -17.98 -16.17
N ASN A 340 -11.12 -18.88 -16.25
CA ASN A 340 -11.37 -20.31 -16.47
C ASN A 340 -12.18 -20.94 -15.31
N LEU A 341 -11.91 -20.53 -14.06
CA LEU A 341 -12.70 -20.99 -12.92
C LEU A 341 -14.13 -20.44 -12.96
N VAL A 342 -14.32 -19.16 -13.28
CA VAL A 342 -15.65 -18.53 -13.41
C VAL A 342 -16.50 -19.30 -14.43
N ASP A 343 -15.91 -19.81 -15.49
CA ASP A 343 -16.63 -20.62 -16.50
C ASP A 343 -17.19 -21.92 -15.95
N THR A 344 -16.72 -22.40 -14.82
CA THR A 344 -17.25 -23.61 -14.15
C THR A 344 -18.51 -23.35 -13.33
N TRP A 345 -18.89 -22.07 -13.07
CA TRP A 345 -20.08 -21.74 -12.31
C TRP A 345 -21.37 -22.17 -13.01
N THR A 346 -22.25 -22.88 -12.30
CA THR A 346 -23.44 -23.52 -12.91
C THR A 346 -24.77 -23.09 -12.29
N GLU A 347 -24.78 -22.33 -11.19
CA GLU A 347 -26.03 -21.96 -10.51
C GLU A 347 -26.76 -20.75 -11.12
N GLY A 348 -26.12 -20.02 -12.02
CA GLY A 348 -26.71 -18.85 -12.66
C GLY A 348 -25.74 -18.17 -13.64
N ASP A 349 -26.11 -16.98 -14.08
CA ASP A 349 -25.26 -16.15 -14.91
C ASP A 349 -24.01 -15.70 -14.13
N ARG A 350 -22.94 -15.47 -14.85
CA ARG A 350 -21.62 -15.09 -14.33
C ARG A 350 -20.96 -14.07 -15.22
N GLU A 351 -20.18 -13.19 -14.58
CA GLU A 351 -19.37 -12.19 -15.28
C GLU A 351 -18.03 -12.00 -14.57
N ILE A 352 -17.00 -11.69 -15.30
CA ILE A 352 -15.69 -11.31 -14.81
C ILE A 352 -15.23 -10.04 -15.50
N VAL A 353 -14.80 -9.05 -14.71
CA VAL A 353 -14.26 -7.79 -15.22
C VAL A 353 -12.96 -7.48 -14.51
N ALA A 354 -11.94 -7.10 -15.27
CA ALA A 354 -10.63 -6.74 -14.73
C ALA A 354 -10.24 -5.31 -15.14
N ALA A 355 -9.58 -4.58 -14.23
CA ALA A 355 -9.07 -3.23 -14.48
C ALA A 355 -7.86 -2.95 -13.58
N GLU A 356 -6.93 -2.14 -14.08
CA GLU A 356 -5.83 -1.63 -13.26
C GLU A 356 -6.38 -0.72 -12.15
N ASP A 357 -5.91 -0.95 -10.92
CA ASP A 357 -6.32 -0.22 -9.74
C ASP A 357 -5.27 -0.35 -8.60
N PRO A 358 -4.06 0.18 -8.79
CA PRO A 358 -2.97 0.03 -7.83
C PRO A 358 -3.25 0.69 -6.48
N ALA A 359 -4.16 1.66 -6.42
CA ALA A 359 -4.58 2.33 -5.18
C ALA A 359 -5.74 1.63 -4.45
N TRP A 360 -6.31 0.56 -5.04
CA TRP A 360 -7.49 -0.14 -4.54
C TRP A 360 -8.71 0.78 -4.32
N GLU A 361 -8.87 1.77 -5.21
CA GLU A 361 -9.96 2.75 -5.14
C GLU A 361 -11.33 2.12 -5.36
N ARG A 362 -11.39 1.07 -6.20
CA ARG A 362 -12.64 0.37 -6.55
C ARG A 362 -13.30 -0.31 -5.36
N VAL A 363 -12.56 -0.62 -4.33
CA VAL A 363 -13.05 -1.17 -3.05
C VAL A 363 -12.95 -0.16 -1.91
N GLY A 364 -12.63 1.10 -2.20
CA GLY A 364 -12.48 2.16 -1.20
C GLY A 364 -13.74 2.38 -0.34
N HIS A 365 -14.93 2.17 -0.91
CA HIS A 365 -16.22 2.25 -0.21
C HIS A 365 -16.43 1.13 0.84
N LEU A 366 -15.61 0.07 0.81
CA LEU A 366 -15.64 -1.06 1.74
C LEU A 366 -14.64 -0.90 2.90
N ARG A 367 -13.84 0.17 2.89
CA ARG A 367 -12.98 0.52 4.03
C ARG A 367 -13.85 0.94 5.20
N ALA A 368 -13.86 0.13 6.25
CA ALA A 368 -14.72 0.30 7.40
C ALA A 368 -14.27 1.44 8.33
#